data_9b61aabb53646958d54591884581b49b
#
_entry.id   9b61aabb53646958d54591884581b49b
#
_cell.length_a   1.000
_cell.length_b   1.000
_cell.length_c   1.000
_cell.angle_alpha   90.00
_cell.angle_beta   90.00
_cell.angle_gamma   90.00
#
_symmetry.space_group_name_H-M   'P 1'
#
loop_
_entity.id
_entity.type
_entity.pdbx_description
1 polymer ?
#
loop_
_entity_poly.entity_id
_entity_poly.type
_entity_poly.pdbx_seq_one_letter_code
_entity_poly.pdbx_strand_id
1 'polypeptide(L)'
;MEKKCATAKRIFLAALSLIFCFCLIFSGCNANNTKQEGNLLRIHVRANSNEQSDQAVKMLVKQAVVAYLDPLIESAGDIAVALEIVSANKAELKEVCDETLYANGKNY
;
A
#
# COMPACT_ATOMS: atom_id res chain seq x y z
N MET A 1 6.16 61.73 8.49
CA MET A 1 5.23 60.68 7.99
C MET A 1 5.91 59.65 7.09
N GLU A 2 7.00 59.92 6.43
CA GLU A 2 7.66 58.96 5.52
C GLU A 2 8.31 57.77 6.20
N LYS A 3 8.86 57.92 7.41
CA LYS A 3 9.52 56.82 8.15
C LYS A 3 8.56 55.69 8.56
N LYS A 4 7.29 55.95 8.83
CA LYS A 4 6.28 54.93 9.19
C LYS A 4 5.86 54.09 7.99
N CYS A 5 5.83 54.67 6.79
CA CYS A 5 5.46 53.95 5.57
C CYS A 5 6.56 52.97 5.13
N ALA A 6 7.83 53.32 5.32
CA ALA A 6 8.96 52.46 4.99
C ALA A 6 9.04 51.23 5.91
N THR A 7 8.72 51.40 7.18
CA THR A 7 8.71 50.29 8.17
C THR A 7 7.57 49.31 7.89
N ALA A 8 6.38 49.84 7.54
CA ALA A 8 5.24 49.00 7.18
C ALA A 8 5.51 48.17 5.91
N LYS A 9 6.15 48.73 4.89
CA LYS A 9 6.55 48.01 3.68
C LYS A 9 7.59 46.92 3.95
N ARG A 10 8.54 47.18 4.84
CA ARG A 10 9.54 46.17 5.25
C ARG A 10 8.93 45.00 6.02
N ILE A 11 7.98 45.28 6.90
CA ILE A 11 7.24 44.24 7.67
C ILE A 11 6.38 43.43 6.72
N PHE A 12 5.72 44.05 5.75
CA PHE A 12 4.90 43.38 4.76
C PHE A 12 5.72 42.44 3.85
N LEU A 13 6.90 42.92 3.39
CA LEU A 13 7.83 42.11 2.61
C LEU A 13 8.40 40.92 3.40
N ALA A 14 8.71 41.11 4.69
CA ALA A 14 9.19 40.04 5.55
C ALA A 14 8.10 38.99 5.81
N ALA A 15 6.85 39.41 6.02
CA ALA A 15 5.72 38.51 6.18
C ALA A 15 5.43 37.69 4.91
N LEU A 16 5.52 38.31 3.74
CA LEU A 16 5.35 37.67 2.43
C LEU A 16 6.44 36.61 2.20
N SER A 17 7.69 36.91 2.58
CA SER A 17 8.82 35.98 2.49
C SER A 17 8.64 34.77 3.41
N LEU A 18 8.13 34.98 4.62
CA LEU A 18 7.85 33.89 5.58
C LEU A 18 6.74 32.97 5.06
N ILE A 19 5.67 33.52 4.47
CA ILE A 19 4.57 32.75 3.89
C ILE A 19 5.08 31.92 2.68
N PHE A 20 5.92 32.51 1.84
CA PHE A 20 6.51 31.80 0.70
C PHE A 20 7.42 30.65 1.14
N CYS A 21 8.24 30.86 2.19
CA CYS A 21 9.09 29.82 2.75
C CYS A 21 8.27 28.68 3.38
N PHE A 22 7.16 29.01 4.04
CA PHE A 22 6.23 28.05 4.64
C PHE A 22 5.54 27.18 3.57
N CYS A 23 5.17 27.76 2.43
CA CYS A 23 4.59 27.02 1.31
C CYS A 23 5.58 26.00 0.70
N LEU A 24 6.88 26.31 0.68
CA LEU A 24 7.89 25.38 0.15
C LEU A 24 8.10 24.16 1.03
N ILE A 25 7.91 24.30 2.35
CA ILE A 25 8.04 23.17 3.30
C ILE A 25 6.86 22.19 3.16
N PHE A 26 5.66 22.68 2.82
CA PHE A 26 4.47 21.84 2.63
C PHE A 26 4.37 21.19 1.24
N SER A 27 5.15 21.63 0.26
CA SER A 27 5.15 21.04 -1.09
C SER A 27 6.01 19.76 -1.21
N GLY A 28 6.64 19.32 -0.13
CA GLY A 28 7.61 18.22 -0.13
C GLY A 28 7.06 16.82 0.14
N CYS A 29 5.75 16.63 0.29
CA CYS A 29 5.18 15.29 0.50
C CYS A 29 4.29 14.83 -0.65
N ASN A 30 4.83 14.85 -1.87
CA ASN A 30 4.35 13.92 -2.89
C ASN A 30 5.27 12.69 -2.83
N ALA A 31 4.94 11.74 -1.95
CA ALA A 31 5.37 10.38 -2.14
C ALA A 31 4.70 9.90 -3.44
N ASN A 32 5.33 10.20 -4.56
CA ASN A 32 5.08 9.46 -5.79
C ASN A 32 5.47 8.02 -5.49
N ASN A 33 4.49 7.22 -5.09
CA ASN A 33 4.53 5.78 -5.29
C ASN A 33 4.58 5.57 -6.80
N THR A 34 5.72 5.83 -7.40
CA THR A 34 6.10 5.21 -8.67
C THR A 34 6.18 3.73 -8.35
N LYS A 35 5.06 3.03 -8.53
CA LYS A 35 5.06 1.58 -8.66
C LYS A 35 6.02 1.30 -9.80
N GLN A 36 7.23 0.86 -9.47
CA GLN A 36 8.13 0.26 -10.44
C GLN A 36 7.40 -0.96 -10.97
N GLU A 37 6.86 -0.88 -12.18
CA GLU A 37 6.09 -1.96 -12.81
C GLU A 37 6.91 -3.26 -12.99
N GLY A 38 8.20 -3.24 -12.72
CA GLY A 38 9.10 -4.40 -12.80
C GLY A 38 9.17 -5.30 -11.57
N ASN A 39 8.67 -4.86 -10.40
CA ASN A 39 8.84 -5.56 -9.12
C ASN A 39 7.51 -5.88 -8.44
N LEU A 40 6.51 -6.31 -9.19
CA LEU A 40 5.20 -6.68 -8.65
C LEU A 40 5.06 -8.20 -8.52
N LEU A 41 4.91 -8.69 -7.30
CA LEU A 41 4.46 -10.04 -7.04
C LEU A 41 2.94 -10.10 -7.24
N ARG A 42 2.48 -10.90 -8.20
CA ARG A 42 1.05 -11.07 -8.49
C ARG A 42 0.57 -12.43 -7.99
N ILE A 43 -0.54 -12.42 -7.27
CA ILE A 43 -1.21 -13.62 -6.78
C ILE A 43 -2.45 -13.85 -7.63
N HIS A 44 -2.56 -15.04 -8.22
CA HIS A 44 -3.72 -15.47 -8.98
C HIS A 44 -4.49 -16.55 -8.21
N VAL A 45 -5.70 -16.23 -7.81
CA VAL A 45 -6.63 -17.19 -7.19
C VAL A 45 -7.71 -17.55 -8.21
N ARG A 46 -7.88 -18.84 -8.50
CA ARG A 46 -8.93 -19.35 -9.39
C ARG A 46 -10.06 -19.92 -8.58
N ALA A 47 -11.31 -19.60 -8.97
CA ALA A 47 -12.48 -20.21 -8.40
C ALA A 47 -12.64 -21.66 -8.89
N ASN A 48 -13.29 -22.51 -8.07
CA ASN A 48 -13.59 -23.89 -8.46
C ASN A 48 -14.56 -23.98 -9.65
N SER A 49 -15.54 -23.05 -9.71
CA SER A 49 -16.51 -22.96 -10.81
C SER A 49 -16.89 -21.51 -11.11
N ASN A 50 -17.75 -21.30 -12.12
CA ASN A 50 -18.33 -19.98 -12.45
C ASN A 50 -19.57 -19.65 -11.59
N GLU A 51 -19.95 -20.49 -10.64
CA GLU A 51 -21.05 -20.23 -9.72
C GLU A 51 -20.74 -19.01 -8.85
N GLN A 52 -21.75 -18.22 -8.56
CA GLN A 52 -21.61 -17.00 -7.77
C GLN A 52 -21.03 -17.27 -6.39
N SER A 53 -21.39 -18.40 -5.76
CA SER A 53 -20.86 -18.83 -4.48
C SER A 53 -19.35 -19.09 -4.52
N ASP A 54 -18.86 -19.75 -5.55
CA ASP A 54 -17.44 -20.05 -5.73
C ASP A 54 -16.64 -18.80 -6.08
N GLN A 55 -17.23 -17.87 -6.86
CA GLN A 55 -16.60 -16.59 -7.14
C GLN A 55 -16.49 -15.70 -5.88
N ALA A 56 -17.51 -15.74 -5.00
CA ALA A 56 -17.47 -15.03 -3.72
C ALA A 56 -16.37 -15.60 -2.80
N VAL A 57 -16.31 -16.92 -2.65
CA VAL A 57 -15.28 -17.58 -1.83
C VAL A 57 -13.88 -17.35 -2.37
N LYS A 58 -13.69 -17.33 -3.69
CA LYS A 58 -12.41 -16.94 -4.31
C LYS A 58 -11.91 -15.58 -3.79
N MET A 59 -12.80 -14.61 -3.65
CA MET A 59 -12.43 -13.28 -3.15
C MET A 59 -12.02 -13.31 -1.68
N LEU A 60 -12.70 -14.13 -0.86
CA LEU A 60 -12.36 -14.31 0.55
C LEU A 60 -10.99 -15.00 0.71
N VAL A 61 -10.72 -16.05 -0.05
CA VAL A 61 -9.41 -16.71 -0.07
C VAL A 61 -8.31 -15.74 -0.49
N LYS A 62 -8.55 -14.93 -1.54
CA LYS A 62 -7.60 -13.90 -1.96
C LYS A 62 -7.29 -12.92 -0.82
N GLN A 63 -8.33 -12.44 -0.13
CA GLN A 63 -8.14 -11.51 1.00
C GLN A 63 -7.37 -12.15 2.15
N ALA A 64 -7.66 -13.39 2.49
CA ALA A 64 -6.96 -14.12 3.55
C ALA A 64 -5.48 -14.33 3.21
N VAL A 65 -5.17 -14.73 1.98
CA VAL A 65 -3.79 -14.91 1.50
C VAL A 65 -3.01 -13.59 1.50
N VAL A 66 -3.61 -12.51 1.03
CA VAL A 66 -2.98 -11.19 1.04
C VAL A 66 -2.73 -10.73 2.48
N ALA A 67 -3.72 -10.83 3.37
CA ALA A 67 -3.58 -10.46 4.78
C ALA A 67 -2.49 -11.26 5.51
N TYR A 68 -2.30 -12.53 5.14
CA TYR A 68 -1.22 -13.36 5.68
C TYR A 68 0.15 -12.95 5.15
N LEU A 69 0.26 -12.69 3.84
CA LEU A 69 1.53 -12.41 3.18
C LEU A 69 2.03 -10.97 3.38
N ASP A 70 1.14 -9.99 3.44
CA ASP A 70 1.52 -8.57 3.53
C ASP A 70 2.57 -8.29 4.60
N PRO A 71 2.39 -8.69 5.88
CA PRO A 71 3.39 -8.42 6.91
C PRO A 71 4.71 -9.19 6.72
N LEU A 72 4.67 -10.33 6.01
CA LEU A 72 5.86 -11.15 5.77
C LEU A 72 6.72 -10.55 4.65
N ILE A 73 6.09 -10.00 3.61
CA ILE A 73 6.79 -9.45 2.44
C ILE A 73 7.07 -7.95 2.55
N GLU A 74 6.46 -7.26 3.52
CA GLU A 74 6.69 -5.82 3.74
C GLU A 74 8.17 -5.49 3.99
N SER A 75 8.88 -6.39 4.67
CA SER A 75 10.31 -6.25 4.95
C SER A 75 11.21 -6.75 3.81
N ALA A 76 10.67 -7.35 2.77
CA ALA A 76 11.44 -7.84 1.63
C ALA A 76 11.92 -6.65 0.78
N GLY A 77 13.22 -6.42 0.77
CA GLY A 77 13.82 -5.33 -0.02
C GLY A 77 13.85 -5.60 -1.52
N ASP A 78 13.54 -6.83 -1.96
CA ASP A 78 13.66 -7.31 -3.33
C ASP A 78 12.58 -8.39 -3.60
N ILE A 79 12.18 -8.51 -4.86
CA ILE A 79 11.21 -9.52 -5.31
C ILE A 79 11.73 -10.96 -5.14
N ALA A 80 13.04 -11.18 -5.27
CA ALA A 80 13.65 -12.49 -5.06
C ALA A 80 13.48 -12.94 -3.60
N VAL A 81 13.70 -12.05 -2.64
CA VAL A 81 13.48 -12.30 -1.21
C VAL A 81 11.99 -12.53 -0.92
N ALA A 82 11.11 -11.76 -1.54
CA ALA A 82 9.66 -11.96 -1.41
C ALA A 82 9.22 -13.33 -1.92
N LEU A 83 9.77 -13.80 -3.04
CA LEU A 83 9.50 -15.14 -3.59
C LEU A 83 10.03 -16.26 -2.66
N GLU A 84 11.20 -16.09 -2.04
CA GLU A 84 11.70 -17.02 -1.03
C GLU A 84 10.76 -17.11 0.17
N ILE A 85 10.30 -15.97 0.69
CA ILE A 85 9.35 -15.91 1.81
C ILE A 85 8.07 -16.66 1.45
N VAL A 86 7.47 -16.41 0.29
CA VAL A 86 6.27 -17.09 -0.18
C VAL A 86 6.52 -18.59 -0.31
N SER A 87 7.67 -18.99 -0.86
CA SER A 87 8.03 -20.40 -1.03
C SER A 87 8.21 -21.12 0.31
N ALA A 88 8.84 -20.46 1.29
CA ALA A 88 9.03 -21.01 2.62
C ALA A 88 7.72 -21.19 3.40
N ASN A 89 6.73 -20.33 3.14
CA ASN A 89 5.43 -20.32 3.83
C ASN A 89 4.32 -21.03 3.03
N LYS A 90 4.66 -21.90 2.10
CA LYS A 90 3.67 -22.61 1.26
C LYS A 90 2.69 -23.48 2.04
N ALA A 91 3.15 -24.15 3.09
CA ALA A 91 2.33 -25.02 3.90
C ALA A 91 1.30 -24.22 4.69
N GLU A 92 1.73 -23.13 5.30
CA GLU A 92 0.88 -22.22 6.06
C GLU A 92 -0.11 -21.48 5.15
N LEU A 93 0.31 -21.10 3.95
CA LEU A 93 -0.59 -20.53 2.94
C LEU A 93 -1.70 -21.50 2.53
N LYS A 94 -1.36 -22.77 2.39
CA LYS A 94 -2.36 -23.80 2.11
C LYS A 94 -3.36 -23.92 3.26
N GLU A 95 -2.89 -23.90 4.50
CA GLU A 95 -3.74 -23.94 5.69
C GLU A 95 -4.68 -22.74 5.75
N VAL A 96 -4.19 -21.52 5.52
CA VAL A 96 -5.01 -20.28 5.42
C VAL A 96 -6.11 -20.42 4.36
N CYS A 97 -5.78 -21.00 3.20
CA CYS A 97 -6.76 -21.26 2.14
C CYS A 97 -7.82 -22.28 2.59
N ASP A 98 -7.38 -23.41 3.15
CA ASP A 98 -8.25 -24.49 3.60
C ASP A 98 -9.19 -24.02 4.72
N GLU A 99 -8.70 -23.29 5.71
CA GLU A 99 -9.51 -22.70 6.78
C GLU A 99 -10.57 -21.74 6.22
N THR A 100 -10.18 -20.88 5.27
CA THR A 100 -11.12 -19.94 4.64
C THR A 100 -12.21 -20.69 3.86
N LEU A 101 -11.86 -21.74 3.14
CA LEU A 101 -12.81 -22.60 2.44
C LEU A 101 -13.78 -23.29 3.41
N TYR A 102 -13.24 -23.91 4.46
CA TYR A 102 -14.04 -24.58 5.50
C TYR A 102 -15.02 -23.64 6.19
N ALA A 103 -14.56 -22.44 6.57
CA ALA A 103 -15.39 -21.42 7.20
C ALA A 103 -16.56 -20.97 6.30
N ASN A 104 -16.45 -21.16 4.99
CA ASN A 104 -17.48 -20.82 4.01
C ASN A 104 -18.23 -22.06 3.44
N GLY A 105 -18.11 -23.20 4.11
CA GLY A 105 -18.82 -24.42 3.75
C GLY A 105 -18.33 -25.11 2.47
N LYS A 106 -17.10 -24.85 2.08
CA LYS A 106 -16.45 -25.46 0.92
C LYS A 106 -15.34 -26.42 1.39
N ASN A 107 -15.27 -27.59 0.79
CA ASN A 107 -14.31 -28.65 1.14
C ASN A 107 -13.83 -29.43 -0.10
N TYR A 108 -13.36 -28.68 -1.09
CA TYR A 108 -12.75 -29.21 -2.30
C TYR A 108 -11.29 -28.89 -2.41
#